data_f47e8062e92d9a4614f8160b95bb093a
#
_entry.id   f47e8062e92d9a4614f8160b95bb093a
#
_cell.length_a   1.000
_cell.length_b   1.000
_cell.length_c   1.000
_cell.angle_alpha   90.00
_cell.angle_beta   90.00
_cell.angle_gamma   90.00
#
_symmetry.space_group_name_H-M   'P 1'
#
loop_
_entity.id
_entity.type
_entity.pdbx_description
1 polymer ?
#
loop_
_entity_poly.entity_id
_entity_poly.type
_entity_poly.pdbx_seq_one_letter_code
_entity_poly.pdbx_strand_id
1 'polypeptide(L)'
;NDEGKLLIGIVSTGALNSATSVWVTYDYVDPSMVTADDIVGGVDTEGKRKGLELINEVFPRFGLIPGNLLAPGWSHNTLVAAVMKAKETTINGMFQAMSLCDAPTDEIKKATAVSEWKNKKNYVDERQILCWPKVALANRQFHLSTQLAGLMAKTDAKYDDIPYKSPSNESLQADSAILKDGTEIYLGPDEAAYLNGQGVVTALNFIGGWRAWGNRTTAYPSNTDVKDSFIPVRRMFNWVSNTLITSFWSKIDDPTNKRLINNIVNSANAWLNGHVASGALLGARVEFLESENPTTDLLNGIIRFHVYLGVPTPAREIDFIQEYDPSYMSTLFN
;
A
#
# COMPACT_ATOMS: atom_id res chain seq x y z
N ASN A 1 10.90 -32.43 -0.86
CA ASN A 1 9.65 -32.69 -0.15
C ASN A 1 9.00 -31.38 0.26
N ASP A 2 7.83 -31.42 0.88
CA ASP A 2 7.08 -30.22 1.32
C ASP A 2 7.80 -29.38 2.37
N GLU A 3 8.85 -29.89 2.99
CA GLU A 3 9.73 -29.19 3.93
C GLU A 3 10.93 -28.53 3.25
N GLY A 4 11.01 -28.54 1.91
CA GLY A 4 12.13 -27.99 1.15
C GLY A 4 13.42 -28.81 1.23
N LYS A 5 13.38 -30.03 1.76
CA LYS A 5 14.56 -30.91 1.85
C LYS A 5 14.75 -31.67 0.55
N LEU A 6 15.98 -31.71 0.05
CA LEU A 6 16.37 -32.58 -1.03
C LEU A 6 16.30 -34.02 -0.57
N LEU A 7 15.52 -34.87 -1.26
CA LEU A 7 15.47 -36.31 -1.03
C LEU A 7 16.13 -36.99 -2.23
N ILE A 8 17.11 -37.84 -1.93
CA ILE A 8 17.80 -38.67 -2.93
C ILE A 8 17.36 -40.12 -2.70
N GLY A 9 16.66 -40.68 -3.66
CA GLY A 9 16.21 -42.06 -3.64
C GLY A 9 17.07 -42.92 -4.56
N ILE A 10 17.51 -44.08 -4.08
CA ILE A 10 18.20 -45.11 -4.90
C ILE A 10 17.12 -45.96 -5.56
N VAL A 11 17.16 -46.07 -6.88
CA VAL A 11 16.26 -46.96 -7.64
C VAL A 11 16.76 -48.41 -7.49
N SER A 12 15.87 -49.29 -7.08
CA SER A 12 16.21 -50.72 -6.78
C SER A 12 16.86 -51.48 -7.94
N THR A 13 16.64 -51.00 -9.16
CA THR A 13 17.24 -51.57 -10.41
C THR A 13 18.42 -50.80 -10.93
N GLY A 14 18.81 -49.71 -10.22
CA GLY A 14 19.90 -48.81 -10.63
C GLY A 14 21.28 -49.32 -10.27
N ALA A 15 22.33 -48.81 -10.92
CA ALA A 15 23.73 -49.18 -10.65
C ALA A 15 24.21 -48.86 -9.21
N LEU A 16 23.52 -47.98 -8.49
CA LEU A 16 23.84 -47.62 -7.10
C LEU A 16 23.10 -48.46 -6.05
N ASN A 17 22.32 -49.46 -6.46
CA ASN A 17 21.52 -50.28 -5.53
C ASN A 17 22.36 -51.01 -4.47
N SER A 18 23.62 -51.37 -4.79
CA SER A 18 24.58 -52.02 -3.88
C SER A 18 25.55 -51.05 -3.20
N ALA A 19 25.41 -49.75 -3.42
CA ALA A 19 26.31 -48.77 -2.82
C ALA A 19 26.02 -48.63 -1.32
N THR A 20 27.06 -48.68 -0.48
CA THR A 20 26.97 -48.43 0.96
C THR A 20 27.04 -46.94 1.30
N SER A 21 27.54 -46.11 0.40
CA SER A 21 27.58 -44.66 0.51
C SER A 21 27.63 -44.04 -0.87
N VAL A 22 27.06 -42.85 -0.99
CA VAL A 22 27.10 -42.03 -2.23
C VAL A 22 27.50 -40.63 -1.87
N TRP A 23 28.33 -40.02 -2.74
CA TRP A 23 28.67 -38.59 -2.65
C TRP A 23 27.82 -37.86 -3.68
N VAL A 24 27.15 -36.79 -3.24
CA VAL A 24 26.30 -35.98 -4.09
C VAL A 24 26.75 -34.53 -4.02
N THR A 25 27.02 -33.95 -5.17
CA THR A 25 27.25 -32.52 -5.30
C THR A 25 25.99 -31.89 -5.94
N TYR A 26 25.48 -30.85 -5.35
CA TYR A 26 24.30 -30.13 -5.85
C TYR A 26 24.37 -28.65 -5.48
N ASP A 27 23.77 -27.83 -6.32
CA ASP A 27 23.55 -26.42 -6.02
C ASP A 27 22.19 -26.24 -5.34
N TYR A 28 22.13 -25.38 -4.34
CA TYR A 28 20.89 -25.04 -3.66
C TYR A 28 20.76 -23.54 -3.48
N VAL A 29 19.50 -23.06 -3.40
CA VAL A 29 19.23 -21.66 -3.09
C VAL A 29 19.38 -21.49 -1.58
N ASP A 30 20.31 -20.60 -1.18
CA ASP A 30 20.50 -20.23 0.21
C ASP A 30 19.92 -18.82 0.47
N PRO A 31 18.72 -18.71 1.05
CA PRO A 31 18.10 -17.41 1.35
C PRO A 31 18.89 -16.57 2.35
N SER A 32 19.77 -17.20 3.16
CA SER A 32 20.57 -16.48 4.16
C SER A 32 21.65 -15.59 3.54
N MET A 33 22.01 -15.85 2.29
CA MET A 33 22.97 -15.03 1.53
C MET A 33 22.39 -13.72 1.00
N VAL A 34 21.05 -13.57 1.01
CA VAL A 34 20.40 -12.33 0.57
C VAL A 34 20.65 -11.22 1.60
N THR A 35 21.04 -10.07 1.12
CA THR A 35 21.36 -8.89 1.93
C THR A 35 20.41 -7.72 1.64
N ALA A 36 20.44 -6.68 2.46
CA ALA A 36 19.67 -5.46 2.19
C ALA A 36 20.09 -4.80 0.86
N ASP A 37 21.35 -4.91 0.47
CA ASP A 37 21.87 -4.37 -0.79
C ASP A 37 21.28 -5.10 -2.01
N ASP A 38 21.03 -6.41 -1.90
CA ASP A 38 20.36 -7.17 -2.96
C ASP A 38 18.90 -6.75 -3.14
N ILE A 39 18.22 -6.42 -2.03
CA ILE A 39 16.85 -5.92 -2.07
C ILE A 39 16.80 -4.49 -2.66
N VAL A 40 17.68 -3.62 -2.22
CA VAL A 40 17.82 -2.26 -2.77
C VAL A 40 18.17 -2.32 -4.25
N GLY A 41 19.12 -3.18 -4.60
CA GLY A 41 19.56 -3.40 -5.97
C GLY A 41 20.24 -2.19 -6.57
N GLY A 42 19.88 -1.87 -7.80
CA GLY A 42 20.47 -0.80 -8.59
C GLY A 42 20.61 -1.20 -10.06
N VAL A 43 21.47 -0.47 -10.77
CA VAL A 43 21.83 -0.77 -12.17
C VAL A 43 23.28 -1.18 -12.20
N ASP A 44 23.56 -2.35 -12.74
CA ASP A 44 24.96 -2.83 -12.86
C ASP A 44 25.70 -2.16 -14.03
N THR A 45 26.97 -2.48 -14.17
CA THR A 45 27.85 -1.92 -15.20
C THR A 45 27.42 -2.26 -16.63
N GLU A 46 26.57 -3.28 -16.79
CA GLU A 46 26.00 -3.70 -18.07
C GLU A 46 24.63 -3.07 -18.33
N GLY A 47 24.13 -2.22 -17.41
CA GLY A 47 22.84 -1.57 -17.51
C GLY A 47 21.67 -2.43 -17.03
N LYS A 48 21.90 -3.61 -16.44
CA LYS A 48 20.87 -4.50 -15.94
C LYS A 48 20.38 -4.06 -14.56
N ARG A 49 19.06 -3.95 -14.40
CA ARG A 49 18.44 -3.62 -13.12
C ARG A 49 18.34 -4.82 -12.20
N LYS A 50 18.46 -4.57 -10.89
CA LYS A 50 18.37 -5.56 -9.80
C LYS A 50 17.56 -4.99 -8.65
N GLY A 51 17.00 -5.88 -7.79
CA GLY A 51 16.26 -5.48 -6.59
C GLY A 51 15.08 -4.55 -6.90
N LEU A 52 14.87 -3.54 -6.04
CA LEU A 52 13.80 -2.56 -6.20
C LEU A 52 13.87 -1.73 -7.48
N GLU A 53 15.04 -1.67 -8.14
CA GLU A 53 15.17 -0.96 -9.42
C GLU A 53 14.37 -1.63 -10.55
N LEU A 54 14.07 -2.95 -10.43
CA LEU A 54 13.25 -3.70 -11.38
C LEU A 54 11.81 -3.18 -11.48
N ILE A 55 11.33 -2.42 -10.49
CA ILE A 55 10.00 -1.80 -10.51
C ILE A 55 9.80 -0.93 -11.76
N ASN A 56 10.86 -0.29 -12.25
CA ASN A 56 10.81 0.52 -13.46
C ASN A 56 10.60 -0.30 -14.76
N GLU A 57 10.72 -1.64 -14.70
CA GLU A 57 10.47 -2.51 -15.83
C GLU A 57 9.03 -3.05 -15.89
N VAL A 58 8.25 -2.85 -14.81
CA VAL A 58 6.88 -3.41 -14.71
C VAL A 58 5.97 -2.81 -15.77
N PHE A 59 5.90 -1.49 -15.87
CA PHE A 59 5.04 -0.84 -16.84
C PHE A 59 5.46 -1.12 -18.30
N PRO A 60 6.74 -0.97 -18.69
CA PRO A 60 7.16 -1.29 -20.06
C PRO A 60 6.93 -2.75 -20.48
N ARG A 61 7.01 -3.70 -19.53
CA ARG A 61 6.86 -5.14 -19.84
C ARG A 61 5.42 -5.63 -19.80
N PHE A 62 4.63 -5.09 -18.86
CA PHE A 62 3.31 -5.67 -18.54
C PHE A 62 2.16 -4.67 -18.73
N GLY A 63 2.44 -3.38 -18.96
CA GLY A 63 1.42 -2.33 -19.07
C GLY A 63 0.71 -2.04 -17.73
N LEU A 64 1.27 -2.51 -16.60
CA LEU A 64 0.70 -2.34 -15.26
C LEU A 64 1.51 -1.33 -14.46
N ILE A 65 0.82 -0.42 -13.79
CA ILE A 65 1.45 0.54 -12.88
C ILE A 65 1.45 -0.06 -11.48
N PRO A 66 2.64 -0.22 -10.83
CA PRO A 66 2.71 -0.67 -9.45
C PRO A 66 2.01 0.32 -8.51
N GLY A 67 0.94 -0.11 -7.85
CA GLY A 67 0.22 0.72 -6.87
C GLY A 67 0.76 0.60 -5.45
N ASN A 68 1.38 -0.54 -5.12
CA ASN A 68 1.94 -0.84 -3.82
C ASN A 68 3.34 -1.43 -3.96
N LEU A 69 4.29 -0.98 -3.14
CA LEU A 69 5.66 -1.47 -3.03
C LEU A 69 5.82 -2.22 -1.72
N LEU A 70 6.37 -3.44 -1.78
CA LEU A 70 6.58 -4.29 -0.61
C LEU A 70 7.99 -4.90 -0.61
N ALA A 71 8.58 -4.98 0.58
CA ALA A 71 9.79 -5.75 0.85
C ALA A 71 9.62 -6.52 2.17
N PRO A 72 8.76 -7.58 2.21
CA PRO A 72 8.47 -8.31 3.43
C PRO A 72 9.73 -8.91 4.02
N GLY A 73 9.92 -8.75 5.35
CA GLY A 73 11.14 -9.19 6.04
C GLY A 73 12.34 -8.24 5.90
N TRP A 74 12.26 -7.22 5.05
CA TRP A 74 13.33 -6.26 4.82
C TRP A 74 12.92 -4.80 5.04
N SER A 75 11.63 -4.50 4.96
CA SER A 75 11.11 -3.14 5.04
C SER A 75 11.31 -2.44 6.39
N HIS A 76 11.70 -3.17 7.46
CA HIS A 76 12.15 -2.59 8.73
C HIS A 76 13.58 -2.04 8.68
N ASN A 77 14.37 -2.42 7.66
CA ASN A 77 15.69 -1.85 7.41
C ASN A 77 15.51 -0.44 6.83
N THR A 78 16.14 0.55 7.47
CA THR A 78 15.99 1.97 7.10
C THR A 78 16.50 2.30 5.70
N LEU A 79 17.52 1.58 5.19
CA LEU A 79 18.02 1.75 3.83
C LEU A 79 16.98 1.27 2.81
N VAL A 80 16.44 0.06 3.02
CA VAL A 80 15.38 -0.50 2.15
C VAL A 80 14.15 0.39 2.15
N ALA A 81 13.71 0.83 3.33
CA ALA A 81 12.56 1.73 3.46
C ALA A 81 12.79 3.09 2.77
N ALA A 82 14.00 3.65 2.87
CA ALA A 82 14.34 4.90 2.19
C ALA A 82 14.33 4.76 0.66
N VAL A 83 14.79 3.62 0.12
CA VAL A 83 14.71 3.35 -1.32
C VAL A 83 13.26 3.12 -1.77
N MET A 84 12.45 2.37 -1.00
CA MET A 84 11.02 2.23 -1.27
C MET A 84 10.34 3.60 -1.32
N LYS A 85 10.59 4.46 -0.32
CA LYS A 85 10.09 5.85 -0.27
C LYS A 85 10.51 6.66 -1.50
N ALA A 86 11.77 6.58 -1.92
CA ALA A 86 12.23 7.27 -3.12
C ALA A 86 11.50 6.81 -4.39
N LYS A 87 11.12 5.51 -4.47
CA LYS A 87 10.39 4.94 -5.60
C LYS A 87 8.90 5.30 -5.62
N GLU A 88 8.28 5.66 -4.49
CA GLU A 88 6.84 5.99 -4.41
C GLU A 88 6.38 7.08 -5.38
N THR A 89 7.27 7.97 -5.79
CA THR A 89 6.96 9.11 -6.67
C THR A 89 7.74 9.11 -7.99
N THR A 90 8.64 8.15 -8.19
CA THR A 90 9.61 8.19 -9.31
C THR A 90 9.60 6.93 -10.17
N ILE A 91 8.57 6.08 -10.08
CA ILE A 91 8.46 4.90 -10.97
C ILE A 91 8.37 5.40 -12.41
N ASN A 92 9.34 5.00 -13.24
CA ASN A 92 9.53 5.51 -14.60
C ASN A 92 9.57 7.06 -14.69
N GLY A 93 9.95 7.74 -13.59
CA GLY A 93 10.02 9.20 -13.49
C GLY A 93 8.67 9.92 -13.36
N MET A 94 7.53 9.22 -13.30
CA MET A 94 6.22 9.84 -13.34
C MET A 94 5.11 9.17 -12.50
N PHE A 95 5.16 7.84 -12.32
CA PHE A 95 4.10 7.13 -11.62
C PHE A 95 4.29 7.13 -10.11
N GLN A 96 3.16 7.08 -9.41
CA GLN A 96 3.08 7.14 -7.96
C GLN A 96 2.53 5.85 -7.37
N ALA A 97 3.07 5.44 -6.23
CA ALA A 97 2.67 4.25 -5.48
C ALA A 97 2.62 4.54 -3.97
N MET A 98 2.20 3.54 -3.20
CA MET A 98 2.37 3.50 -1.75
C MET A 98 3.44 2.48 -1.39
N SER A 99 4.18 2.67 -0.30
CA SER A 99 5.02 1.62 0.29
C SER A 99 4.37 1.04 1.54
N LEU A 100 4.45 -0.29 1.70
CA LEU A 100 3.96 -0.99 2.88
C LEU A 100 5.17 -1.59 3.61
N CYS A 101 5.39 -1.13 4.84
CA CYS A 101 6.49 -1.52 5.70
C CYS A 101 5.98 -2.25 6.95
N ASP A 102 6.83 -3.08 7.55
CA ASP A 102 6.53 -3.75 8.81
C ASP A 102 7.49 -3.27 9.89
N ALA A 103 6.97 -3.00 11.08
CA ALA A 103 7.82 -2.82 12.26
C ALA A 103 8.37 -4.17 12.73
N PRO A 104 9.65 -4.25 13.19
CA PRO A 104 10.29 -5.51 13.55
C PRO A 104 9.71 -6.10 14.82
N THR A 105 9.15 -7.29 14.75
CA THR A 105 8.46 -7.97 15.86
C THR A 105 9.40 -8.80 16.75
N ASP A 106 10.69 -8.84 16.46
CA ASP A 106 11.74 -9.34 17.36
C ASP A 106 12.20 -8.25 18.34
N GLU A 107 12.25 -6.99 17.91
CA GLU A 107 12.65 -5.84 18.74
C GLU A 107 11.43 -5.24 19.47
N ILE A 108 10.28 -5.12 18.80
CA ILE A 108 9.10 -4.42 19.28
C ILE A 108 8.03 -5.41 19.70
N LYS A 109 7.87 -5.56 21.02
CA LYS A 109 6.94 -6.54 21.61
C LYS A 109 5.64 -5.91 22.17
N LYS A 110 5.53 -4.57 22.19
CA LYS A 110 4.39 -3.85 22.77
C LYS A 110 3.90 -2.75 21.82
N ALA A 111 2.60 -2.55 21.74
CA ALA A 111 1.96 -1.53 20.93
C ALA A 111 2.52 -0.11 21.18
N THR A 112 2.79 0.22 22.44
CA THR A 112 3.32 1.54 22.83
C THR A 112 4.73 1.83 22.30
N ALA A 113 5.54 0.78 22.07
CA ALA A 113 6.92 0.95 21.57
C ALA A 113 6.97 1.15 20.04
N VAL A 114 5.88 0.85 19.31
CA VAL A 114 5.84 0.98 17.84
C VAL A 114 5.99 2.42 17.40
N SER A 115 5.30 3.35 18.08
CA SER A 115 5.32 4.78 17.73
C SER A 115 6.70 5.41 17.98
N GLU A 116 7.36 5.03 19.06
CA GLU A 116 8.72 5.50 19.36
C GLU A 116 9.72 4.99 18.30
N TRP A 117 9.65 3.70 17.96
CA TRP A 117 10.48 3.12 16.92
C TRP A 117 10.23 3.79 15.55
N LYS A 118 8.97 3.97 15.16
CA LYS A 118 8.56 4.65 13.93
C LYS A 118 9.22 6.02 13.81
N ASN A 119 9.11 6.84 14.85
CA ASN A 119 9.65 8.19 14.86
C ASN A 119 11.18 8.20 14.88
N LYS A 120 11.81 7.35 15.70
CA LYS A 120 13.27 7.21 15.79
C LYS A 120 13.89 6.76 14.47
N LYS A 121 13.20 5.90 13.73
CA LYS A 121 13.67 5.37 12.44
C LYS A 121 13.17 6.18 11.23
N ASN A 122 12.49 7.29 11.47
CA ASN A 122 11.98 8.22 10.46
C ASN A 122 11.01 7.59 9.44
N TYR A 123 10.12 6.69 9.92
CA TYR A 123 8.98 6.21 9.11
C TYR A 123 7.86 7.24 9.18
N VAL A 124 8.05 8.35 8.49
CA VAL A 124 7.12 9.49 8.46
C VAL A 124 6.97 9.96 7.01
N ASP A 125 5.94 9.46 6.32
CA ASP A 125 5.67 9.82 4.92
C ASP A 125 4.19 9.66 4.60
N GLU A 126 3.68 10.50 3.70
CA GLU A 126 2.27 10.47 3.27
C GLU A 126 1.94 9.31 2.33
N ARG A 127 2.94 8.62 1.76
CA ARG A 127 2.76 7.44 0.91
C ARG A 127 3.19 6.14 1.58
N GLN A 128 3.68 6.22 2.80
CA GLN A 128 4.14 5.05 3.53
C GLN A 128 3.07 4.55 4.51
N ILE A 129 2.91 3.23 4.59
CA ILE A 129 2.03 2.53 5.52
C ILE A 129 2.91 1.65 6.40
N LEU A 130 2.80 1.77 7.72
CA LEU A 130 3.51 0.93 8.68
C LEU A 130 2.55 -0.07 9.31
N CYS A 131 2.94 -1.34 9.30
CA CYS A 131 2.16 -2.47 9.82
C CYS A 131 2.82 -3.08 11.06
N TRP A 132 2.03 -3.47 12.05
CA TRP A 132 2.43 -4.22 13.23
C TRP A 132 1.21 -4.86 13.89
N PRO A 133 1.28 -6.10 14.45
CA PRO A 133 2.38 -7.06 14.40
C PRO A 133 2.33 -7.94 13.14
N LYS A 134 2.96 -9.12 13.17
CA LYS A 134 2.75 -10.19 12.18
C LYS A 134 1.41 -10.89 12.44
N VAL A 135 0.95 -11.65 11.46
CA VAL A 135 -0.23 -12.53 11.60
C VAL A 135 0.13 -13.97 11.28
N ALA A 136 -0.59 -14.91 11.87
CA ALA A 136 -0.48 -16.33 11.55
C ALA A 136 -1.77 -16.82 10.88
N LEU A 137 -1.61 -17.81 10.02
CA LEU A 137 -2.70 -18.59 9.41
C LEU A 137 -2.20 -20.02 9.19
N ALA A 138 -2.91 -21.00 9.75
CA ALA A 138 -2.62 -22.43 9.58
C ALA A 138 -1.13 -22.78 9.77
N ASN A 139 -0.54 -22.44 10.90
CA ASN A 139 0.87 -22.69 11.28
C ASN A 139 1.92 -21.95 10.43
N ARG A 140 1.52 -20.98 9.61
CA ARG A 140 2.43 -20.11 8.85
C ARG A 140 2.36 -18.68 9.37
N GLN A 141 3.52 -18.03 9.42
CA GLN A 141 3.63 -16.62 9.80
C GLN A 141 3.70 -15.76 8.55
N PHE A 142 2.97 -14.65 8.54
CA PHE A 142 2.97 -13.67 7.46
C PHE A 142 3.27 -12.28 7.99
N HIS A 143 3.95 -11.48 7.20
CA HIS A 143 4.05 -10.05 7.42
C HIS A 143 2.69 -9.41 7.19
N LEU A 144 2.28 -8.51 8.09
CA LEU A 144 0.98 -7.85 7.96
C LEU A 144 0.92 -6.96 6.72
N SER A 145 2.04 -6.36 6.31
CA SER A 145 2.15 -5.61 5.05
C SER A 145 1.71 -6.42 3.84
N THR A 146 2.11 -7.71 3.77
CA THR A 146 1.74 -8.60 2.67
C THR A 146 0.25 -8.93 2.67
N GLN A 147 -0.30 -9.24 3.85
CA GLN A 147 -1.72 -9.51 4.00
C GLN A 147 -2.57 -8.26 3.70
N LEU A 148 -2.12 -7.10 4.16
CA LEU A 148 -2.78 -5.81 3.88
C LEU A 148 -2.77 -5.48 2.39
N ALA A 149 -1.65 -5.70 1.68
CA ALA A 149 -1.59 -5.48 0.24
C ALA A 149 -2.58 -6.37 -0.53
N GLY A 150 -2.66 -7.66 -0.17
CA GLY A 150 -3.66 -8.56 -0.74
C GLY A 150 -5.10 -8.13 -0.43
N LEU A 151 -5.33 -7.65 0.80
CA LEU A 151 -6.63 -7.12 1.21
C LEU A 151 -6.99 -5.84 0.45
N MET A 152 -6.03 -4.93 0.24
CA MET A 152 -6.21 -3.72 -0.57
C MET A 152 -6.61 -4.08 -1.99
N ALA A 153 -5.88 -4.99 -2.64
CA ALA A 153 -6.21 -5.45 -3.99
C ALA A 153 -7.61 -6.09 -4.06
N LYS A 154 -7.95 -6.95 -3.10
CA LYS A 154 -9.29 -7.56 -3.00
C LYS A 154 -10.39 -6.51 -2.80
N THR A 155 -10.13 -5.49 -1.97
CA THR A 155 -11.08 -4.42 -1.71
C THR A 155 -11.28 -3.57 -2.96
N ASP A 156 -10.19 -3.18 -3.64
CA ASP A 156 -10.26 -2.41 -4.88
C ASP A 156 -11.06 -3.15 -5.96
N ALA A 157 -10.76 -4.43 -6.18
CA ALA A 157 -11.48 -5.28 -7.15
C ALA A 157 -13.00 -5.37 -6.87
N LYS A 158 -13.42 -5.25 -5.62
CA LYS A 158 -14.84 -5.21 -5.24
C LYS A 158 -15.51 -3.88 -5.59
N TYR A 159 -14.72 -2.82 -5.77
CA TYR A 159 -15.17 -1.46 -6.04
C TYR A 159 -14.64 -0.94 -7.39
N ASP A 160 -14.75 -1.78 -8.43
CA ASP A 160 -14.40 -1.46 -9.83
C ASP A 160 -12.93 -1.02 -10.02
N ASP A 161 -12.01 -1.61 -9.24
CA ASP A 161 -10.58 -1.30 -9.20
C ASP A 161 -10.26 0.16 -8.80
N ILE A 162 -11.21 0.84 -8.11
CA ILE A 162 -11.05 2.20 -7.63
C ILE A 162 -10.69 2.20 -6.13
N PRO A 163 -9.54 2.76 -5.72
CA PRO A 163 -9.01 2.63 -4.37
C PRO A 163 -9.58 3.62 -3.34
N TYR A 164 -10.86 4.03 -3.46
CA TYR A 164 -11.48 4.98 -2.54
C TYR A 164 -11.95 4.35 -1.23
N LYS A 165 -12.18 3.04 -1.23
CA LYS A 165 -12.59 2.32 -0.02
C LYS A 165 -11.38 2.03 0.88
N SER A 166 -11.52 2.37 2.16
CA SER A 166 -10.50 2.04 3.16
C SER A 166 -10.36 0.52 3.32
N PRO A 167 -9.13 -0.05 3.37
CA PRO A 167 -8.90 -1.45 3.72
C PRO A 167 -9.10 -1.71 5.23
N SER A 168 -9.18 -0.66 6.04
CA SER A 168 -9.46 -0.78 7.48
C SER A 168 -10.86 -1.36 7.71
N ASN A 169 -10.97 -2.22 8.72
CA ASN A 169 -12.17 -2.97 9.07
C ASN A 169 -12.63 -4.00 8.02
N GLU A 170 -11.83 -4.27 7.00
CA GLU A 170 -12.05 -5.40 6.09
C GLU A 170 -11.46 -6.69 6.68
N SER A 171 -12.06 -7.84 6.30
CA SER A 171 -11.72 -9.15 6.87
C SER A 171 -10.34 -9.63 6.43
N LEU A 172 -9.46 -9.88 7.39
CA LEU A 172 -8.17 -10.55 7.19
C LEU A 172 -8.31 -12.08 7.27
N GLN A 173 -7.52 -12.78 6.48
CA GLN A 173 -7.33 -14.21 6.66
C GLN A 173 -6.20 -14.44 7.69
N ALA A 174 -6.58 -14.57 8.96
CA ALA A 174 -5.65 -14.78 10.06
C ALA A 174 -6.33 -15.58 11.17
N ASP A 175 -5.53 -16.38 11.89
CA ASP A 175 -5.95 -17.11 13.09
C ASP A 175 -5.48 -16.40 14.36
N SER A 176 -4.34 -15.71 14.28
CA SER A 176 -3.77 -14.93 15.39
C SER A 176 -2.90 -13.77 14.90
N ALA A 177 -2.71 -12.77 15.77
CA ALA A 177 -1.67 -11.75 15.64
C ALA A 177 -0.48 -12.19 16.51
N ILE A 178 0.74 -12.14 15.96
CA ILE A 178 1.91 -12.75 16.59
C ILE A 178 3.17 -11.90 16.45
N LEU A 179 4.11 -12.15 17.35
CA LEU A 179 5.51 -11.72 17.22
C LEU A 179 6.33 -12.74 16.41
N LYS A 180 7.58 -12.43 16.12
CA LYS A 180 8.50 -13.29 15.36
C LYS A 180 8.76 -14.63 16.07
N ASP A 181 8.76 -14.65 17.41
CA ASP A 181 8.95 -15.83 18.23
C ASP A 181 7.69 -16.70 18.39
N GLY A 182 6.58 -16.31 17.77
CA GLY A 182 5.29 -16.99 17.86
C GLY A 182 4.42 -16.55 19.04
N THR A 183 4.89 -15.64 19.88
CA THR A 183 4.08 -15.09 20.98
C THR A 183 2.85 -14.38 20.43
N GLU A 184 1.66 -14.77 20.88
CA GLU A 184 0.41 -14.13 20.47
C GLU A 184 0.24 -12.76 21.10
N ILE A 185 -0.32 -11.84 20.30
CA ILE A 185 -0.66 -10.48 20.70
C ILE A 185 -2.17 -10.32 20.65
N TYR A 186 -2.75 -9.90 21.75
CA TYR A 186 -4.17 -9.57 21.85
C TYR A 186 -4.31 -8.06 22.07
N LEU A 187 -4.93 -7.37 21.11
CA LEU A 187 -5.20 -5.95 21.17
C LEU A 187 -6.68 -5.71 21.44
N GLY A 188 -6.97 -4.82 22.38
CA GLY A 188 -8.29 -4.23 22.54
C GLY A 188 -8.55 -3.12 21.50
N PRO A 189 -9.80 -2.68 21.35
CA PRO A 189 -10.15 -1.58 20.45
C PRO A 189 -9.41 -0.27 20.79
N ASP A 190 -9.15 -0.01 22.06
CA ASP A 190 -8.41 1.15 22.58
C ASP A 190 -6.94 1.13 22.17
N GLU A 191 -6.26 -0.02 22.30
CA GLU A 191 -4.87 -0.19 21.85
C GLU A 191 -4.76 -0.11 20.33
N ALA A 192 -5.71 -0.69 19.60
CA ALA A 192 -5.78 -0.60 18.15
C ALA A 192 -6.07 0.84 17.69
N ALA A 193 -6.92 1.58 18.40
CA ALA A 193 -7.18 2.99 18.16
C ALA A 193 -5.94 3.85 18.44
N TYR A 194 -5.19 3.54 19.51
CA TYR A 194 -3.91 4.19 19.79
C TYR A 194 -2.92 4.01 18.62
N LEU A 195 -2.72 2.76 18.15
CA LEU A 195 -1.83 2.49 17.02
C LEU A 195 -2.26 3.25 15.75
N ASN A 196 -3.54 3.25 15.42
CA ASN A 196 -4.06 4.02 14.29
C ASN A 196 -3.85 5.53 14.50
N GLY A 197 -4.00 6.01 15.75
CA GLY A 197 -3.66 7.38 16.16
C GLY A 197 -2.19 7.74 16.02
N GLN A 198 -1.31 6.76 15.87
CA GLN A 198 0.12 6.93 15.59
C GLN A 198 0.50 6.63 14.12
N GLY A 199 -0.49 6.45 13.23
CA GLY A 199 -0.26 6.14 11.82
C GLY A 199 0.27 4.72 11.59
N VAL A 200 -0.19 3.76 12.40
CA VAL A 200 0.18 2.34 12.31
C VAL A 200 -1.07 1.51 12.05
N VAL A 201 -0.97 0.60 11.09
CA VAL A 201 -2.01 -0.40 10.78
C VAL A 201 -1.74 -1.67 11.57
N THR A 202 -2.77 -2.21 12.20
CA THR A 202 -2.71 -3.43 13.00
C THR A 202 -3.75 -4.47 12.58
N ALA A 203 -3.72 -5.64 13.19
CA ALA A 203 -4.74 -6.66 13.09
C ALA A 203 -5.54 -6.70 14.40
N LEU A 204 -6.86 -6.62 14.30
CA LEU A 204 -7.79 -6.61 15.43
C LEU A 204 -8.80 -7.74 15.29
N ASN A 205 -8.98 -8.51 16.36
CA ASN A 205 -10.06 -9.50 16.48
C ASN A 205 -10.99 -9.04 17.62
N PHE A 206 -12.08 -8.37 17.27
CA PHE A 206 -13.03 -7.87 18.26
C PHE A 206 -14.47 -8.22 17.88
N ILE A 207 -14.97 -7.71 16.74
CA ILE A 207 -16.31 -8.04 16.22
C ILE A 207 -16.17 -8.59 14.80
N GLY A 208 -16.70 -9.79 14.57
CA GLY A 208 -16.73 -10.40 13.24
C GLY A 208 -15.40 -10.99 12.75
N GLY A 209 -14.51 -11.43 13.68
CA GLY A 209 -13.23 -12.07 13.37
C GLY A 209 -12.09 -11.10 13.11
N TRP A 210 -10.99 -11.62 12.59
CA TRP A 210 -9.79 -10.84 12.32
C TRP A 210 -10.00 -9.82 11.21
N ARG A 211 -9.60 -8.57 11.48
CA ARG A 211 -9.73 -7.45 10.56
C ARG A 211 -8.45 -6.64 10.52
N ALA A 212 -8.14 -6.06 9.36
CA ALA A 212 -7.16 -4.98 9.30
C ALA A 212 -7.73 -3.75 10.02
N TRP A 213 -6.91 -3.10 10.84
CA TRP A 213 -7.35 -1.95 11.60
C TRP A 213 -6.34 -0.81 11.52
N GLY A 214 -6.75 0.27 10.87
CA GLY A 214 -5.93 1.45 10.63
C GLY A 214 -6.12 1.98 9.22
N ASN A 215 -6.29 3.29 9.10
CA ASN A 215 -6.54 4.00 7.85
C ASN A 215 -5.64 5.23 7.67
N ARG A 216 -4.62 5.36 8.52
CA ARG A 216 -3.67 6.49 8.50
C ARG A 216 -2.34 6.08 7.89
N THR A 217 -1.75 7.00 7.13
CA THR A 217 -0.37 6.91 6.65
C THR A 217 0.60 7.17 7.80
N THR A 218 1.88 6.90 7.58
CA THR A 218 2.91 7.16 8.59
C THR A 218 3.16 8.65 8.82
N ALA A 219 2.70 9.55 7.95
CA ALA A 219 2.75 10.98 8.16
C ALA A 219 1.93 11.43 9.39
N TYR A 220 0.88 10.69 9.73
CA TYR A 220 0.07 10.97 10.91
C TYR A 220 0.80 10.53 12.20
N PRO A 221 0.73 11.28 13.32
CA PRO A 221 -0.04 12.51 13.55
C PRO A 221 0.69 13.81 13.19
N SER A 222 1.94 13.76 12.74
CA SER A 222 2.74 14.97 12.44
C SER A 222 2.14 15.80 11.29
N ASN A 223 1.54 15.14 10.30
CA ASN A 223 0.76 15.76 9.24
C ASN A 223 -0.70 15.30 9.35
N THR A 224 -1.61 16.25 9.51
CA THR A 224 -3.06 16.03 9.64
C THR A 224 -3.83 16.39 8.38
N ASP A 225 -3.17 16.84 7.32
CA ASP A 225 -3.81 17.12 6.03
C ASP A 225 -4.55 15.86 5.55
N VAL A 226 -5.80 16.04 5.15
CA VAL A 226 -6.69 14.94 4.76
C VAL A 226 -6.11 14.13 3.61
N LYS A 227 -5.51 14.81 2.62
CA LYS A 227 -4.88 14.17 1.46
C LYS A 227 -3.72 13.26 1.87
N ASP A 228 -2.92 13.68 2.85
CA ASP A 228 -1.65 13.05 3.21
C ASP A 228 -1.77 12.04 4.35
N SER A 229 -2.75 12.26 5.23
CA SER A 229 -2.90 11.47 6.45
C SER A 229 -3.79 10.24 6.31
N PHE A 230 -4.66 10.17 5.29
CA PHE A 230 -5.52 9.01 5.06
C PHE A 230 -5.04 8.13 3.90
N ILE A 231 -4.88 6.84 4.15
CA ILE A 231 -4.47 5.84 3.15
C ILE A 231 -5.39 5.87 1.91
N PRO A 232 -6.74 5.74 2.01
CA PRO A 232 -7.58 5.71 0.82
C PRO A 232 -7.57 7.05 0.06
N VAL A 233 -7.48 8.18 0.77
CA VAL A 233 -7.43 9.49 0.11
C VAL A 233 -6.14 9.64 -0.69
N ARG A 234 -4.98 9.34 -0.09
CA ARG A 234 -3.69 9.39 -0.79
C ARG A 234 -3.66 8.44 -1.99
N ARG A 235 -4.19 7.22 -1.84
CA ARG A 235 -4.28 6.26 -2.94
C ARG A 235 -5.14 6.77 -4.09
N MET A 236 -6.25 7.44 -3.81
CA MET A 236 -7.09 8.08 -4.84
C MET A 236 -6.34 9.16 -5.60
N PHE A 237 -5.55 10.00 -4.91
CA PHE A 237 -4.71 11.00 -5.58
C PHE A 237 -3.66 10.35 -6.49
N ASN A 238 -3.00 9.29 -6.01
CA ASN A 238 -2.02 8.54 -6.82
C ASN A 238 -2.71 7.88 -8.03
N TRP A 239 -3.86 7.25 -7.84
CA TRP A 239 -4.62 6.58 -8.88
C TRP A 239 -5.10 7.54 -9.97
N VAL A 240 -5.68 8.69 -9.58
CA VAL A 240 -6.10 9.73 -10.54
C VAL A 240 -4.91 10.27 -11.32
N SER A 241 -3.80 10.59 -10.63
CA SER A 241 -2.57 11.06 -11.28
C SER A 241 -2.05 10.06 -12.32
N ASN A 242 -1.91 8.79 -11.94
CA ASN A 242 -1.42 7.74 -12.82
C ASN A 242 -2.36 7.53 -14.03
N THR A 243 -3.67 7.59 -13.82
CA THR A 243 -4.67 7.43 -14.89
C THR A 243 -4.63 8.61 -15.86
N LEU A 244 -4.51 9.84 -15.37
CA LEU A 244 -4.39 11.01 -16.25
C LEU A 244 -3.10 10.95 -17.10
N ILE A 245 -1.97 10.54 -16.51
CA ILE A 245 -0.70 10.36 -17.25
C ILE A 245 -0.89 9.40 -18.41
N THR A 246 -1.44 8.21 -18.16
CA THR A 246 -1.62 7.20 -19.20
C THR A 246 -2.67 7.60 -20.25
N SER A 247 -3.75 8.25 -19.80
CA SER A 247 -4.85 8.67 -20.70
C SER A 247 -4.42 9.75 -21.69
N PHE A 248 -3.54 10.65 -21.24
CA PHE A 248 -3.10 11.78 -22.07
C PHE A 248 -1.69 11.62 -22.64
N TRP A 249 -1.06 10.45 -22.47
CA TRP A 249 0.28 10.18 -23.02
C TRP A 249 0.36 10.44 -24.53
N SER A 250 -0.68 10.07 -25.27
CA SER A 250 -0.74 10.28 -26.73
C SER A 250 -0.87 11.76 -27.13
N LYS A 251 -1.01 12.69 -26.18
CA LYS A 251 -1.10 14.14 -26.42
C LYS A 251 0.26 14.84 -26.27
N ILE A 252 1.27 14.13 -25.85
CA ILE A 252 2.65 14.64 -25.85
C ILE A 252 3.06 14.90 -27.29
N ASP A 253 3.72 16.03 -27.53
CA ASP A 253 4.16 16.54 -28.84
C ASP A 253 3.03 16.98 -29.79
N ASP A 254 1.74 16.92 -29.38
CA ASP A 254 0.67 17.57 -30.14
C ASP A 254 0.85 19.11 -30.12
N PRO A 255 0.48 19.83 -31.21
CA PRO A 255 0.59 21.28 -31.24
C PRO A 255 -0.19 21.98 -30.12
N THR A 256 0.51 22.79 -29.33
CA THR A 256 -0.08 23.56 -28.23
C THR A 256 -1.03 24.65 -28.76
N ASN A 257 -2.31 24.41 -28.64
CA ASN A 257 -3.36 25.33 -29.02
C ASN A 257 -4.59 25.19 -28.13
N LYS A 258 -5.52 26.14 -28.23
CA LYS A 258 -6.75 26.14 -27.41
C LYS A 258 -7.59 24.87 -27.57
N ARG A 259 -7.56 24.21 -28.75
CA ARG A 259 -8.30 22.98 -29.02
C ARG A 259 -7.71 21.83 -28.20
N LEU A 260 -6.38 21.68 -28.17
CA LEU A 260 -5.70 20.67 -27.36
C LEU A 260 -6.05 20.82 -25.89
N ILE A 261 -5.90 22.06 -25.36
CA ILE A 261 -6.19 22.36 -23.94
C ILE A 261 -7.64 22.02 -23.60
N ASN A 262 -8.60 22.50 -24.40
CA ASN A 262 -10.02 22.22 -24.17
C ASN A 262 -10.35 20.73 -24.26
N ASN A 263 -9.74 19.99 -25.18
CA ASN A 263 -9.95 18.54 -25.30
C ASN A 263 -9.47 17.80 -24.04
N ILE A 264 -8.30 18.16 -23.51
CA ILE A 264 -7.77 17.54 -22.29
C ILE A 264 -8.69 17.87 -21.12
N VAL A 265 -9.02 19.15 -20.89
CA VAL A 265 -9.89 19.60 -19.79
C VAL A 265 -11.26 18.91 -19.85
N ASN A 266 -11.91 18.91 -21.02
CA ASN A 266 -13.25 18.33 -21.18
C ASN A 266 -13.24 16.81 -20.99
N SER A 267 -12.26 16.10 -21.55
CA SER A 267 -12.14 14.65 -21.41
C SER A 267 -11.85 14.23 -19.97
N ALA A 268 -10.93 14.92 -19.28
CA ALA A 268 -10.61 14.69 -17.90
C ALA A 268 -11.81 14.96 -16.98
N ASN A 269 -12.53 16.06 -17.19
CA ASN A 269 -13.73 16.39 -16.42
C ASN A 269 -14.87 15.39 -16.67
N ALA A 270 -15.07 14.92 -17.90
CA ALA A 270 -16.08 13.90 -18.21
C ALA A 270 -15.79 12.59 -17.48
N TRP A 271 -14.51 12.14 -17.46
CA TRP A 271 -14.09 10.96 -16.74
C TRP A 271 -14.26 11.11 -15.23
N LEU A 272 -13.79 12.22 -14.63
CA LEU A 272 -13.93 12.50 -13.20
C LEU A 272 -15.39 12.58 -12.75
N ASN A 273 -16.26 13.19 -13.56
CA ASN A 273 -17.69 13.26 -13.26
C ASN A 273 -18.36 11.87 -13.22
N GLY A 274 -17.88 10.91 -13.99
CA GLY A 274 -18.30 9.52 -13.88
C GLY A 274 -18.03 8.95 -12.48
N HIS A 275 -16.87 9.27 -11.88
CA HIS A 275 -16.52 8.83 -10.53
C HIS A 275 -17.24 9.61 -9.42
N VAL A 276 -17.65 10.84 -9.69
CA VAL A 276 -18.58 11.59 -8.80
C VAL A 276 -19.96 10.93 -8.83
N ALA A 277 -20.46 10.56 -9.99
CA ALA A 277 -21.76 9.91 -10.14
C ALA A 277 -21.81 8.52 -9.46
N SER A 278 -20.70 7.76 -9.47
CA SER A 278 -20.58 6.47 -8.76
C SER A 278 -20.34 6.61 -7.25
N GLY A 279 -20.08 7.83 -6.74
CA GLY A 279 -19.79 8.08 -5.33
C GLY A 279 -18.34 7.81 -4.91
N ALA A 280 -17.45 7.47 -5.84
CA ALA A 280 -16.02 7.32 -5.56
C ALA A 280 -15.33 8.66 -5.27
N LEU A 281 -15.91 9.76 -5.76
CA LEU A 281 -15.51 11.14 -5.47
C LEU A 281 -16.73 11.95 -5.01
N LEU A 282 -16.53 12.90 -4.10
CA LEU A 282 -17.55 13.87 -3.70
C LEU A 282 -17.67 15.02 -4.71
N GLY A 283 -16.60 15.29 -5.43
CA GLY A 283 -16.51 16.30 -6.47
C GLY A 283 -15.11 16.31 -7.07
N ALA A 284 -15.01 16.70 -8.33
CA ALA A 284 -13.72 16.87 -9.01
C ALA A 284 -13.83 17.84 -10.17
N ARG A 285 -12.73 18.51 -10.48
CA ARG A 285 -12.61 19.32 -11.68
C ARG A 285 -11.16 19.50 -12.10
N VAL A 286 -10.97 19.66 -13.38
CA VAL A 286 -9.68 20.01 -13.99
C VAL A 286 -9.82 21.38 -14.64
N GLU A 287 -8.88 22.25 -14.37
CA GLU A 287 -8.83 23.61 -14.90
C GLU A 287 -7.46 23.90 -15.52
N PHE A 288 -7.47 24.74 -16.55
CA PHE A 288 -6.27 25.36 -17.11
C PHE A 288 -6.19 26.80 -16.61
N LEU A 289 -5.31 27.03 -15.63
CA LEU A 289 -5.19 28.32 -14.96
C LEU A 289 -4.06 29.14 -15.58
N GLU A 290 -4.33 30.39 -15.94
CA GLU A 290 -3.34 31.36 -16.48
C GLU A 290 -2.20 31.58 -15.47
N SER A 291 -2.52 31.63 -14.17
CA SER A 291 -1.54 31.84 -13.10
C SER A 291 -0.49 30.71 -12.97
N GLU A 292 -0.80 29.51 -13.44
CA GLU A 292 0.09 28.35 -13.41
C GLU A 292 0.80 28.11 -14.76
N ASN A 293 0.45 28.86 -15.79
CA ASN A 293 0.92 28.68 -17.16
C ASN A 293 1.53 29.98 -17.72
N PRO A 294 2.68 30.45 -17.18
CA PRO A 294 3.34 31.62 -17.67
C PRO A 294 3.77 31.47 -19.13
N THR A 295 3.80 32.54 -19.88
CA THR A 295 4.13 32.54 -21.31
C THR A 295 5.48 31.88 -21.62
N THR A 296 6.47 32.00 -20.72
CA THR A 296 7.78 31.35 -20.86
C THR A 296 7.70 29.86 -20.90
N ASP A 297 6.82 29.27 -20.06
CA ASP A 297 6.63 27.82 -20.00
C ASP A 297 5.84 27.34 -21.22
N LEU A 298 4.79 28.06 -21.59
CA LEU A 298 4.01 27.72 -22.80
C LEU A 298 4.86 27.81 -24.09
N LEU A 299 5.80 28.73 -24.18
CA LEU A 299 6.76 28.82 -25.29
C LEU A 299 7.72 27.62 -25.33
N ASN A 300 8.00 27.02 -24.16
CA ASN A 300 8.79 25.79 -24.03
C ASN A 300 7.94 24.51 -24.13
N GLY A 301 6.64 24.61 -24.47
CA GLY A 301 5.74 23.47 -24.60
C GLY A 301 5.29 22.88 -23.26
N ILE A 302 5.48 23.59 -22.14
CA ILE A 302 5.07 23.13 -20.81
C ILE A 302 3.65 23.63 -20.53
N ILE A 303 2.73 22.68 -20.35
CA ILE A 303 1.32 22.95 -20.05
C ILE A 303 0.98 22.31 -18.71
N ARG A 304 0.37 23.07 -17.79
CA ARG A 304 -0.07 22.59 -16.48
C ARG A 304 -1.57 22.65 -16.34
N PHE A 305 -2.14 21.57 -15.85
CA PHE A 305 -3.56 21.48 -15.50
C PHE A 305 -3.69 21.33 -13.98
N HIS A 306 -4.54 22.14 -13.38
CA HIS A 306 -4.86 22.04 -11.97
C HIS A 306 -6.00 21.05 -11.78
N VAL A 307 -5.79 20.04 -10.91
CA VAL A 307 -6.77 18.98 -10.63
C VAL A 307 -7.26 19.13 -9.19
N TYR A 308 -8.54 19.43 -9.02
CA TYR A 308 -9.20 19.50 -7.72
C TYR A 308 -9.95 18.21 -7.47
N LEU A 309 -9.73 17.58 -6.32
CA LEU A 309 -10.37 16.32 -5.94
C LEU A 309 -10.97 16.41 -4.54
N GLY A 310 -12.24 16.12 -4.42
CA GLY A 310 -12.93 15.84 -3.15
C GLY A 310 -13.09 14.35 -2.98
N VAL A 311 -12.19 13.70 -2.23
CA VAL A 311 -12.22 12.26 -1.93
C VAL A 311 -13.02 12.04 -0.65
N PRO A 312 -13.96 11.07 -0.58
CA PRO A 312 -14.63 10.75 0.68
C PRO A 312 -13.64 10.23 1.72
N THR A 313 -13.69 10.80 2.92
CA THR A 313 -12.89 10.33 4.04
C THR A 313 -13.55 9.10 4.69
N PRO A 314 -12.77 8.14 5.23
CA PRO A 314 -13.36 7.03 5.96
C PRO A 314 -14.05 7.53 7.24
N ALA A 315 -15.26 7.03 7.51
CA ALA A 315 -15.95 7.24 8.78
C ALA A 315 -15.16 6.52 9.89
N ARG A 316 -14.53 7.27 10.78
CA ARG A 316 -13.69 6.75 11.86
C ARG A 316 -14.45 6.53 13.15
N GLU A 317 -15.48 7.31 13.36
CA GLU A 317 -16.30 7.33 14.57
C GLU A 317 -17.74 7.55 14.18
N ILE A 318 -18.64 6.78 14.76
CA ILE A 318 -20.09 6.88 14.57
C ILE A 318 -20.72 6.86 15.94
N ASP A 319 -21.23 8.02 16.37
CA ASP A 319 -21.84 8.20 17.67
C ASP A 319 -23.36 8.15 17.58
N PHE A 320 -23.97 7.40 18.48
CA PHE A 320 -25.42 7.37 18.68
C PHE A 320 -25.75 8.09 19.99
N ILE A 321 -26.24 9.32 19.91
CA ILE A 321 -26.71 10.08 21.06
C ILE A 321 -28.09 9.55 21.42
N GLN A 322 -28.21 9.03 22.66
CA GLN A 322 -29.48 8.50 23.16
C GLN A 322 -30.11 9.49 24.12
N GLU A 323 -31.39 9.79 23.88
CA GLU A 323 -32.20 10.66 24.74
C GLU A 323 -33.48 9.92 25.12
N TYR A 324 -33.85 10.01 26.39
CA TYR A 324 -35.13 9.51 26.85
C TYR A 324 -36.21 10.52 26.47
N ASP A 325 -37.17 10.08 25.59
CA ASP A 325 -38.29 10.91 25.19
C ASP A 325 -39.54 10.59 26.03
N PRO A 326 -39.89 11.46 26.99
CA PRO A 326 -41.05 11.22 27.85
C PRO A 326 -42.39 11.30 27.11
N SER A 327 -42.44 11.81 25.88
CA SER A 327 -43.69 11.91 25.09
C SER A 327 -44.27 10.53 24.78
N TYR A 328 -43.38 9.49 24.67
CA TYR A 328 -43.82 8.11 24.45
C TYR A 328 -44.62 7.52 25.62
N MET A 329 -44.62 8.13 26.82
CA MET A 329 -45.49 7.69 27.92
C MET A 329 -46.96 7.86 27.60
N SER A 330 -47.33 8.75 26.66
CA SER A 330 -48.72 8.91 26.19
C SER A 330 -49.27 7.66 25.52
N THR A 331 -48.43 6.76 25.00
CA THR A 331 -48.85 5.48 24.40
C THR A 331 -49.50 4.50 25.40
N LEU A 332 -49.33 4.74 26.72
CA LEU A 332 -49.95 3.94 27.76
C LEU A 332 -51.48 4.20 27.87
N PHE A 333 -51.96 5.26 27.27
CA PHE A 333 -53.36 5.69 27.34
C PHE A 333 -54.14 5.52 26.02
N ASN A 334 -53.45 5.01 24.96
CA ASN A 334 -54.04 4.78 23.65
C ASN A 334 -54.27 3.30 23.36
#